data_9f112e5a6e4c6715b8550073af1b2fc6
#
_entry.id   9f112e5a6e4c6715b8550073af1b2fc6
#
_cell.length_a   1.000
_cell.length_b   1.000
_cell.length_c   1.000
_cell.angle_alpha   90.00
_cell.angle_beta   90.00
_cell.angle_gamma   90.00
#
_symmetry.space_group_name_H-M   'P 1'
#
loop_
_entity.id
_entity.type
_entity.pdbx_description
1 polymer ?
#
loop_
_entity_poly.entity_id
_entity_poly.type
_entity_poly.pdbx_seq_one_letter_code
_entity_poly.pdbx_strand_id
1 'polypeptide(L)'
;SEFTAKAWLQIYQTGTQGIRDSHNVSSITDSGVGVTQINFANNLANADYAAVASHTIQSSVTNVSDNVTNHAVGNFKISHRENGSLIDTSRLAAIVFGS
;
A
#
# COMPACT_ATOMS: atom_id res chain seq x y z
N SER A 1 16.75 5.33 -12.18
CA SER A 1 16.28 6.72 -12.31
C SER A 1 15.23 7.04 -11.27
N GLU A 2 15.35 8.17 -10.61
CA GLU A 2 14.36 8.62 -9.64
C GLU A 2 13.02 9.03 -10.28
N PHE A 3 12.99 9.20 -11.60
CA PHE A 3 11.77 9.52 -12.33
C PHE A 3 10.98 8.29 -12.77
N THR A 4 11.52 7.11 -12.53
CA THR A 4 10.86 5.83 -12.83
C THR A 4 10.29 5.27 -11.54
N ALA A 5 9.04 4.81 -11.57
CA ALA A 5 8.45 4.16 -10.42
C ALA A 5 9.28 2.93 -10.04
N LYS A 6 9.64 2.82 -8.77
CA LYS A 6 10.44 1.70 -8.25
C LYS A 6 9.55 0.51 -7.89
N ALA A 7 8.29 0.76 -7.61
CA ALA A 7 7.29 -0.26 -7.36
C ALA A 7 5.91 0.34 -7.53
N TRP A 8 4.96 -0.47 -7.89
CA TRP A 8 3.54 -0.10 -7.85
C TRP A 8 2.72 -1.35 -7.61
N LEU A 9 1.52 -1.15 -7.09
CA LEU A 9 0.63 -2.27 -6.79
C LEU A 9 -0.81 -1.82 -6.77
N GLN A 10 -1.68 -2.78 -7.04
CA GLN A 10 -3.10 -2.70 -6.75
C GLN A 10 -3.48 -3.99 -6.03
N ILE A 11 -4.07 -3.85 -4.86
CA ILE A 11 -4.43 -4.96 -3.99
C ILE A 11 -5.88 -4.84 -3.54
N TYR A 12 -6.37 -5.89 -2.90
CA TYR A 12 -7.64 -5.88 -2.18
C TYR A 12 -7.41 -6.38 -0.75
N GLN A 13 -8.15 -5.82 0.19
CA GLN A 13 -8.07 -6.19 1.60
C GLN A 13 -9.27 -7.01 2.06
N THR A 14 -10.35 -7.02 1.27
CA THR A 14 -11.58 -7.72 1.64
C THR A 14 -11.41 -9.23 1.51
N GLY A 15 -11.95 -9.97 2.48
CA GLY A 15 -11.74 -11.42 2.55
C GLY A 15 -10.28 -11.73 2.86
N THR A 16 -9.67 -12.66 2.14
CA THR A 16 -8.23 -12.90 2.19
C THR A 16 -7.53 -11.84 1.35
N GLN A 17 -6.62 -11.06 1.94
CA GLN A 17 -5.90 -10.03 1.22
C GLN A 17 -5.10 -10.61 0.06
N GLY A 18 -5.08 -9.90 -1.08
CA GLY A 18 -4.38 -10.37 -2.26
C GLY A 18 -3.95 -9.25 -3.19
N ILE A 19 -3.08 -9.59 -4.12
CA ILE A 19 -2.54 -8.67 -5.14
C ILE A 19 -3.38 -8.83 -6.40
N ARG A 20 -3.86 -7.70 -6.96
CA ARG A 20 -4.49 -7.68 -8.29
C ARG A 20 -3.45 -7.56 -9.39
N ASP A 21 -2.49 -6.66 -9.23
CA ASP A 21 -1.38 -6.48 -10.15
C ASP A 21 -0.28 -5.69 -9.44
N SER A 22 0.96 -5.84 -9.88
CA SER A 22 2.08 -5.18 -9.22
C SER A 22 3.36 -5.20 -10.05
N HIS A 23 4.30 -4.33 -9.65
CA HIS A 23 5.66 -4.31 -10.15
C HIS A 23 6.61 -4.18 -8.95
N ASN A 24 7.65 -5.01 -8.89
CA ASN A 24 8.63 -5.08 -7.81
C ASN A 24 8.00 -5.36 -6.43
N VAL A 25 6.91 -6.12 -6.42
CA VAL A 25 6.27 -6.58 -5.19
C VAL A 25 6.26 -8.10 -5.21
N SER A 26 6.87 -8.73 -4.23
CA SER A 26 6.91 -10.20 -4.16
C SER A 26 5.67 -10.77 -3.48
N SER A 27 5.17 -10.07 -2.47
CA SER A 27 4.04 -10.55 -1.68
C SER A 27 3.49 -9.41 -0.82
N ILE A 28 2.35 -9.68 -0.21
CA ILE A 28 1.79 -8.80 0.82
C ILE A 28 1.58 -9.63 2.08
N THR A 29 1.62 -8.95 3.23
CA THR A 29 1.35 -9.56 4.53
C THR A 29 0.14 -8.88 5.14
N ASP A 30 -0.87 -9.67 5.51
CA ASP A 30 -2.04 -9.17 6.23
C ASP A 30 -1.61 -8.81 7.65
N SER A 31 -1.57 -7.51 7.94
CA SER A 31 -1.13 -7.00 9.25
C SER A 31 -2.31 -6.61 10.15
N GLY A 32 -3.53 -6.94 9.75
CA GLY A 32 -4.75 -6.65 10.48
C GLY A 32 -5.80 -6.02 9.59
N VAL A 33 -6.94 -5.68 10.19
CA VAL A 33 -8.04 -5.03 9.46
C VAL A 33 -7.56 -3.70 8.91
N GLY A 34 -7.69 -3.50 7.60
CA GLY A 34 -7.30 -2.28 6.91
C GLY A 34 -5.79 -2.05 6.81
N VAL A 35 -4.96 -2.97 7.27
CA VAL A 35 -3.50 -2.81 7.28
C VAL A 35 -2.85 -3.90 6.44
N THR A 36 -2.01 -3.49 5.51
CA THR A 36 -1.28 -4.42 4.63
C THR A 36 0.19 -4.02 4.58
N GLN A 37 1.08 -4.99 4.79
CA GLN A 37 2.50 -4.81 4.56
C GLN A 37 2.83 -5.20 3.12
N ILE A 38 3.53 -4.32 2.43
CA ILE A 38 3.96 -4.54 1.05
C ILE A 38 5.42 -4.95 1.07
N ASN A 39 5.72 -6.13 0.53
CA ASN A 39 7.07 -6.67 0.50
C ASN A 39 7.63 -6.55 -0.92
N PHE A 40 8.76 -5.84 -1.06
CA PHE A 40 9.41 -5.66 -2.36
C PHE A 40 10.07 -6.96 -2.83
N ALA A 41 10.07 -7.19 -4.14
CA ALA A 41 10.82 -8.27 -4.75
C ALA A 41 12.33 -7.97 -4.70
N ASN A 42 12.70 -6.73 -4.97
CA ASN A 42 14.07 -6.24 -4.85
C ASN A 42 14.09 -5.03 -3.93
N ASN A 43 14.97 -5.04 -2.93
CA ASN A 43 15.09 -3.94 -1.99
C ASN A 43 15.37 -2.62 -2.71
N LEU A 44 14.83 -1.53 -2.16
CA LEU A 44 15.17 -0.18 -2.63
C LEU A 44 16.53 0.22 -2.09
N ALA A 45 17.10 1.29 -2.66
CA ALA A 45 18.45 1.74 -2.28
C ALA A 45 18.52 2.22 -0.83
N ASN A 46 17.43 2.82 -0.33
CA ASN A 46 17.33 3.31 1.05
C ASN A 46 15.85 3.41 1.42
N ALA A 47 15.58 3.84 2.65
CA ALA A 47 14.21 3.97 3.16
C ALA A 47 13.62 5.37 2.93
N ASP A 48 14.30 6.24 2.19
CA ASP A 48 13.86 7.62 1.94
C ASP A 48 13.09 7.76 0.64
N TYR A 49 12.33 6.74 0.28
CA TYR A 49 11.46 6.78 -0.90
C TYR A 49 10.13 7.42 -0.57
N ALA A 50 9.47 7.93 -1.61
CA ALA A 50 8.12 8.46 -1.50
C ALA A 50 7.12 7.40 -1.98
N ALA A 51 6.08 7.18 -1.22
CA ALA A 51 4.98 6.31 -1.61
C ALA A 51 3.67 7.05 -1.42
N VAL A 52 2.82 6.97 -2.43
CA VAL A 52 1.47 7.53 -2.37
C VAL A 52 0.47 6.42 -2.58
N ALA A 53 -0.64 6.49 -1.84
CA ALA A 53 -1.67 5.47 -1.88
C ALA A 53 -3.02 6.08 -2.25
N SER A 54 -3.86 5.26 -2.89
CA SER A 54 -5.24 5.61 -3.21
C SER A 54 -6.13 4.40 -2.95
N HIS A 55 -7.44 4.64 -2.94
CA HIS A 55 -8.40 3.61 -2.54
C HIS A 55 -9.72 3.78 -3.27
N THR A 56 -10.54 2.71 -3.21
CA THR A 56 -11.96 2.78 -3.54
C THR A 56 -12.73 2.82 -2.22
N ILE A 57 -13.57 3.83 -2.04
CA ILE A 57 -14.39 3.94 -0.84
C ILE A 57 -15.66 3.13 -0.99
N GLN A 58 -16.18 2.67 0.14
CA GLN A 58 -17.53 2.10 0.20
C GLN A 58 -18.47 3.23 0.48
N SER A 59 -19.47 3.42 -0.35
CA SER A 59 -20.56 4.42 -0.31
C SER A 59 -20.46 5.51 0.79
N SER A 60 -20.93 6.71 0.54
CA SER A 60 -21.25 7.77 1.53
C SER A 60 -20.25 8.05 2.67
N VAL A 61 -19.00 7.64 2.54
CA VAL A 61 -17.97 7.93 3.54
C VAL A 61 -17.35 9.29 3.25
N THR A 62 -17.24 10.15 4.25
CA THR A 62 -16.79 11.53 4.07
C THR A 62 -15.37 11.76 4.59
N ASN A 63 -14.83 10.86 5.41
CA ASN A 63 -13.51 11.01 6.00
C ASN A 63 -12.71 9.72 5.79
N VAL A 64 -11.88 9.72 4.76
CA VAL A 64 -11.10 8.56 4.35
C VAL A 64 -9.63 8.93 4.31
N SER A 65 -8.78 8.07 4.81
CA SER A 65 -7.34 8.28 4.76
C SER A 65 -6.59 6.99 4.48
N ASP A 66 -5.51 7.11 3.72
CA ASP A 66 -4.54 6.05 3.53
C ASP A 66 -3.19 6.57 4.03
N ASN A 67 -2.60 5.84 4.97
CA ASN A 67 -1.32 6.24 5.54
C ASN A 67 -0.25 5.22 5.16
N VAL A 68 0.85 5.71 4.61
CA VAL A 68 2.02 4.90 4.34
C VAL A 68 2.97 5.06 5.51
N THR A 69 3.35 3.95 6.12
CA THR A 69 4.17 3.95 7.33
C THR A 69 5.24 2.87 7.27
N ASN A 70 6.14 2.87 8.24
CA ASN A 70 7.15 1.84 8.44
C ASN A 70 8.00 1.60 7.19
N HIS A 71 8.49 2.69 6.59
CA HIS A 71 9.38 2.62 5.43
C HIS A 71 10.66 1.88 5.77
N ALA A 72 10.92 0.78 5.07
CA ALA A 72 12.16 0.03 5.15
C ALA A 72 12.62 -0.27 3.72
N VAL A 73 13.86 -0.65 3.54
CA VAL A 73 14.38 -0.95 2.19
C VAL A 73 13.65 -2.12 1.54
N GLY A 74 13.12 -3.04 2.33
CA GLY A 74 12.45 -4.25 1.85
C GLY A 74 10.93 -4.23 1.92
N ASN A 75 10.33 -3.28 2.60
CA ASN A 75 8.87 -3.26 2.78
C ASN A 75 8.37 -1.93 3.34
N PHE A 76 7.06 -1.75 3.28
CA PHE A 76 6.35 -0.67 3.96
C PHE A 76 4.92 -1.12 4.27
N LYS A 77 4.19 -0.34 5.06
CA LYS A 77 2.80 -0.65 5.39
C LYS A 77 1.87 0.44 4.90
N ILE A 78 0.66 0.03 4.51
CA ILE A 78 -0.44 0.94 4.19
C ILE A 78 -1.58 0.64 5.15
N SER A 79 -2.11 1.70 5.78
CA SER A 79 -3.29 1.62 6.63
C SER A 79 -4.42 2.39 5.98
N HIS A 80 -5.58 1.75 5.82
CA HIS A 80 -6.77 2.37 5.25
C HIS A 80 -7.81 2.60 6.34
N ARG A 81 -8.28 3.85 6.46
CA ARG A 81 -9.28 4.24 7.45
C ARG A 81 -10.45 4.95 6.79
N GLU A 82 -11.63 4.66 7.30
CA GLU A 82 -12.86 5.37 6.94
C GLU A 82 -13.51 5.83 8.25
N ASN A 83 -13.82 7.12 8.33
CA ASN A 83 -14.35 7.76 9.56
C ASN A 83 -13.46 7.50 10.78
N GLY A 84 -12.14 7.49 10.58
CA GLY A 84 -11.17 7.32 11.65
C GLY A 84 -10.92 5.88 12.09
N SER A 85 -11.63 4.90 11.52
CA SER A 85 -11.47 3.50 11.89
C SER A 85 -10.79 2.70 10.79
N LEU A 86 -9.91 1.78 11.16
CA LEU A 86 -9.33 0.83 10.22
C LEU A 86 -10.43 -0.05 9.62
N ILE A 87 -10.44 -0.16 8.31
CA ILE A 87 -11.40 -0.99 7.58
C ILE A 87 -10.79 -1.51 6.31
N ASP A 88 -11.19 -2.71 5.89
CA ASP A 88 -10.74 -3.29 4.63
C ASP A 88 -11.40 -2.61 3.43
N THR A 89 -10.63 -2.39 2.37
CA THR A 89 -11.14 -1.86 1.10
C THR A 89 -10.96 -2.89 -0.01
N SER A 90 -11.84 -2.84 -1.00
CA SER A 90 -11.78 -3.75 -2.15
C SER A 90 -10.70 -3.35 -3.16
N ARG A 91 -10.22 -2.11 -3.13
CA ARG A 91 -9.11 -1.66 -3.97
C ARG A 91 -8.25 -0.67 -3.21
N LEU A 92 -6.98 -0.98 -3.17
CA LEU A 92 -5.95 -0.12 -2.58
C LEU A 92 -4.77 -0.15 -3.52
N ALA A 93 -4.28 1.01 -3.89
CA ALA A 93 -3.17 1.12 -4.83
C ALA A 93 -2.07 2.01 -4.25
N ALA A 94 -0.84 1.76 -4.66
CA ALA A 94 0.27 2.62 -4.28
C ALA A 94 1.31 2.68 -5.40
N ILE A 95 2.03 3.80 -5.45
CA ILE A 95 3.16 4.00 -6.36
C ILE A 95 4.33 4.49 -5.52
N VAL A 96 5.50 3.96 -5.80
CA VAL A 96 6.73 4.24 -5.05
C VAL A 96 7.77 4.85 -5.99
N PHE A 97 8.32 6.00 -5.60
CA PHE A 97 9.43 6.66 -6.29
C PHE A 97 10.59 6.87 -5.33
N GLY A 98 11.81 6.75 -5.84
CA GLY A 98 13.01 6.99 -5.04
C GLY A 98 14.27 6.74 -5.84
N SER A 99 15.39 6.76 -5.15
CA SER A 99 16.70 6.53 -5.75
C SER A 99 17.01 5.05 -5.93
#